data_1c9e4d1c7a571cfb7841d714c5ec9e77
#
_entry.id   1c9e4d1c7a571cfb7841d714c5ec9e77
#
_cell.length_a   1.000
_cell.length_b   1.000
_cell.length_c   1.000
_cell.angle_alpha   90.00
_cell.angle_beta   90.00
_cell.angle_gamma   90.00
#
_symmetry.space_group_name_H-M   'P 1'
#
loop_
_entity.id
_entity.type
_entity.pdbx_description
1 polymer ?
#
loop_
_entity_poly.entity_id
_entity_poly.type
_entity_poly.pdbx_seq_one_letter_code
_entity_poly.pdbx_strand_id
1 'polypeptide(L)'
;MNIRNQQMMDWLQDVGLHSRSIAPASADASFRQYFRVRTDSGSFIVMDAPPDKEDTGPFIRVAQRFREIGLNVPEVLEQDPVKGFLLLSDLGQQTYLGLLNASSVERLYGDAMGALMVLQTGSYSDPDFLPQYDRPLLLTEMSLFRDWLLQKHLGLDLTDEQLRVLQDTFELLASNALEQPSAWVHRDYHSRNLMRTDEHNPGILDFQDAVLGPVTYDLVSLLKDCYINWPREQVENWVKGYQKLSLESGLQVTKDEKEYLRWFDLMGAQRHLKAAGIFARLYHRDGKAGYLADIPRTVGYISQLRDLYPELTPLIEIIDSIDWTAVTRVSRAS
;
A
#
# COMPACT_ATOMS: atom_id res chain seq x y z
N MET A 1 11.18 -31.33 -8.29
CA MET A 1 11.62 -30.00 -7.83
C MET A 1 11.61 -29.11 -9.07
N ASN A 2 11.04 -27.91 -9.00
CA ASN A 2 11.03 -26.96 -10.13
C ASN A 2 12.49 -26.52 -10.39
N ILE A 3 12.89 -26.36 -11.67
CA ILE A 3 14.23 -25.91 -12.08
C ILE A 3 14.64 -24.63 -11.33
N ARG A 4 13.70 -23.69 -11.16
CA ARG A 4 13.91 -22.43 -10.45
C ARG A 4 14.29 -22.64 -8.97
N ASN A 5 13.61 -23.57 -8.30
CA ASN A 5 13.93 -23.91 -6.91
C ASN A 5 15.34 -24.52 -6.79
N GLN A 6 15.78 -25.34 -7.77
CA GLN A 6 17.13 -25.90 -7.75
C GLN A 6 18.18 -24.79 -7.93
N GLN A 7 17.97 -23.86 -8.87
CA GLN A 7 18.86 -22.71 -9.07
C GLN A 7 18.98 -21.84 -7.81
N MET A 8 17.89 -21.64 -7.08
CA MET A 8 17.89 -20.92 -5.80
C MET A 8 18.71 -21.65 -4.75
N MET A 9 18.56 -22.98 -4.65
CA MET A 9 19.31 -23.81 -3.70
C MET A 9 20.82 -23.80 -3.99
N ASP A 10 21.19 -23.93 -5.27
CA ASP A 10 22.58 -23.88 -5.70
C ASP A 10 23.19 -22.50 -5.38
N TRP A 11 22.46 -21.41 -5.67
CA TRP A 11 22.91 -20.05 -5.34
C TRP A 11 23.08 -19.84 -3.82
N LEU A 12 22.17 -20.36 -2.98
CA LEU A 12 22.32 -20.28 -1.53
C LEU A 12 23.60 -20.99 -1.04
N GLN A 13 23.97 -22.11 -1.65
CA GLN A 13 25.22 -22.79 -1.36
C GLN A 13 26.44 -21.97 -1.81
N ASP A 14 26.37 -21.35 -3.00
CA ASP A 14 27.43 -20.49 -3.55
C ASP A 14 27.72 -19.29 -2.63
N VAL A 15 26.70 -18.69 -2.01
CA VAL A 15 26.85 -17.59 -1.03
C VAL A 15 27.14 -18.09 0.40
N GLY A 16 27.38 -19.39 0.57
CA GLY A 16 27.75 -19.98 1.86
C GLY A 16 26.61 -20.13 2.87
N LEU A 17 25.36 -20.04 2.43
CA LEU A 17 24.19 -20.18 3.31
C LEU A 17 23.71 -21.65 3.36
N HIS A 18 24.05 -22.34 4.44
CA HIS A 18 23.60 -23.72 4.66
C HIS A 18 22.24 -23.76 5.37
N SER A 19 21.21 -24.09 4.59
CA SER A 19 19.82 -24.10 5.10
C SER A 19 19.50 -25.39 5.85
N ARG A 20 18.85 -25.29 7.03
CA ARG A 20 18.19 -26.40 7.74
C ARG A 20 16.77 -26.63 7.21
N SER A 21 16.07 -25.56 6.85
CA SER A 21 14.74 -25.63 6.26
C SER A 21 14.45 -24.41 5.39
N ILE A 22 13.65 -24.63 4.34
CA ILE A 22 13.12 -23.58 3.46
C ILE A 22 11.61 -23.78 3.35
N ALA A 23 10.85 -22.70 3.55
CA ALA A 23 9.40 -22.70 3.45
C ALA A 23 8.91 -21.42 2.80
N PRO A 24 7.77 -21.42 2.08
CA PRO A 24 7.14 -20.18 1.61
C PRO A 24 6.92 -19.22 2.78
N ALA A 25 7.32 -17.94 2.60
CA ALA A 25 7.16 -16.91 3.63
C ALA A 25 5.90 -16.08 3.42
N SER A 26 5.60 -15.71 2.19
CA SER A 26 4.37 -15.01 1.80
C SER A 26 4.04 -15.30 0.34
N ALA A 27 2.77 -15.12 -0.03
CA ALA A 27 2.32 -15.06 -1.42
C ALA A 27 1.98 -13.61 -1.75
N ASP A 28 2.79 -12.98 -2.60
CA ASP A 28 2.56 -11.64 -3.09
C ASP A 28 1.55 -11.62 -4.27
N ALA A 29 1.04 -10.42 -4.58
CA ALA A 29 0.24 -10.18 -5.78
C ALA A 29 1.09 -10.08 -7.07
N SER A 30 2.42 -10.03 -6.95
CA SER A 30 3.41 -9.96 -8.03
C SER A 30 3.91 -11.36 -8.46
N PHE A 31 4.86 -11.37 -9.39
CA PHE A 31 5.57 -12.58 -9.78
C PHE A 31 6.70 -12.96 -8.80
N ARG A 32 6.95 -12.13 -7.78
CA ARG A 32 7.93 -12.39 -6.72
C ARG A 32 7.44 -13.49 -5.80
N GLN A 33 8.35 -14.38 -5.41
CA GLN A 33 8.09 -15.39 -4.40
C GLN A 33 9.09 -15.20 -3.26
N TYR A 34 8.61 -15.35 -2.05
CA TYR A 34 9.44 -15.20 -0.85
C TYR A 34 9.50 -16.49 -0.08
N PHE A 35 10.73 -16.91 0.26
CA PHE A 35 10.99 -18.13 1.01
C PHE A 35 11.75 -17.80 2.28
N ARG A 36 11.28 -18.29 3.42
CA ARG A 36 12.01 -18.20 4.68
C ARG A 36 13.01 -19.33 4.77
N VAL A 37 14.26 -18.98 4.93
CA VAL A 37 15.40 -19.90 5.09
C VAL A 37 15.84 -19.85 6.54
N ARG A 38 15.84 -20.99 7.22
CA ARG A 38 16.39 -21.13 8.57
C ARG A 38 17.73 -21.82 8.52
N THR A 39 18.69 -21.27 9.25
CA THR A 39 20.05 -21.75 9.40
C THR A 39 20.40 -21.91 10.87
N ASP A 40 21.62 -22.32 11.18
CA ASP A 40 22.14 -22.35 12.55
C ASP A 40 22.37 -20.95 13.12
N SER A 41 22.63 -19.97 12.25
CA SER A 41 22.90 -18.57 12.62
C SER A 41 21.67 -17.67 12.66
N GLY A 42 20.49 -18.14 12.19
CA GLY A 42 19.29 -17.31 12.18
C GLY A 42 18.28 -17.61 11.07
N SER A 43 17.41 -16.66 10.84
CA SER A 43 16.37 -16.71 9.81
C SER A 43 16.60 -15.61 8.79
N PHE A 44 16.42 -15.96 7.51
CA PHE A 44 16.60 -15.07 6.36
C PHE A 44 15.41 -15.22 5.41
N ILE A 45 15.23 -14.25 4.53
CA ILE A 45 14.23 -14.31 3.44
C ILE A 45 14.98 -14.36 2.11
N VAL A 46 14.65 -15.32 1.26
CA VAL A 46 15.05 -15.30 -0.15
C VAL A 46 13.88 -14.78 -0.97
N MET A 47 14.13 -13.70 -1.71
CA MET A 47 13.24 -13.25 -2.76
C MET A 47 13.67 -13.90 -4.08
N ASP A 48 12.73 -14.57 -4.74
CA ASP A 48 12.83 -15.08 -6.10
C ASP A 48 11.99 -14.18 -7.02
N ALA A 49 12.66 -13.38 -7.84
CA ALA A 49 12.08 -12.44 -8.80
C ALA A 49 12.56 -12.82 -10.21
N PRO A 50 11.78 -13.62 -10.99
CA PRO A 50 12.20 -14.06 -12.32
C PRO A 50 12.55 -12.86 -13.22
N PRO A 51 13.78 -12.77 -13.78
CA PRO A 51 14.27 -11.58 -14.50
C PRO A 51 13.49 -11.21 -15.78
N ASP A 52 12.77 -12.18 -16.35
CA ASP A 52 11.87 -11.96 -17.50
C ASP A 52 10.56 -11.24 -17.13
N LYS A 53 10.27 -11.11 -15.83
CA LYS A 53 9.02 -10.54 -15.30
C LYS A 53 9.20 -9.45 -14.28
N GLU A 54 10.32 -9.43 -13.56
CA GLU A 54 10.56 -8.53 -12.43
C GLU A 54 11.99 -7.96 -12.47
N ASP A 55 12.10 -6.65 -12.30
CA ASP A 55 13.38 -5.98 -12.09
C ASP A 55 13.64 -5.83 -10.58
N THR A 56 14.75 -6.37 -10.08
CA THR A 56 15.16 -6.24 -8.68
C THR A 56 15.82 -4.89 -8.37
N GLY A 57 16.21 -4.12 -9.37
CA GLY A 57 16.92 -2.85 -9.21
C GLY A 57 16.16 -1.82 -8.35
N PRO A 58 14.87 -1.55 -8.59
CA PRO A 58 14.09 -0.65 -7.74
C PRO A 58 14.05 -1.10 -6.28
N PHE A 59 13.83 -2.40 -6.01
CA PHE A 59 13.85 -2.94 -4.64
C PHE A 59 15.17 -2.66 -3.94
N ILE A 60 16.30 -2.99 -4.57
CA ILE A 60 17.64 -2.81 -4.00
C ILE A 60 17.91 -1.33 -3.68
N ARG A 61 17.65 -0.43 -4.63
CA ARG A 61 17.90 1.02 -4.47
C ARG A 61 17.04 1.62 -3.37
N VAL A 62 15.74 1.29 -3.35
CA VAL A 62 14.83 1.85 -2.34
C VAL A 62 15.12 1.26 -0.96
N ALA A 63 15.39 -0.04 -0.84
CA ALA A 63 15.81 -0.67 0.41
C ALA A 63 17.04 0.03 1.01
N GLN A 64 18.09 0.23 0.20
CA GLN A 64 19.31 0.90 0.63
C GLN A 64 18.99 2.31 1.13
N ARG A 65 18.26 3.12 0.34
CA ARG A 65 17.98 4.50 0.68
C ARG A 65 17.11 4.64 1.93
N PHE A 66 16.10 3.77 2.08
CA PHE A 66 15.24 3.81 3.26
C PHE A 66 15.99 3.40 4.53
N ARG A 67 16.93 2.46 4.44
CA ARG A 67 17.82 2.13 5.57
C ARG A 67 18.76 3.28 5.94
N GLU A 68 19.33 3.98 4.96
CA GLU A 68 20.20 5.15 5.18
C GLU A 68 19.53 6.26 5.98
N ILE A 69 18.21 6.45 5.81
CA ILE A 69 17.44 7.43 6.59
C ILE A 69 16.91 6.86 7.93
N GLY A 70 17.24 5.62 8.27
CA GLY A 70 16.90 5.00 9.56
C GLY A 70 15.60 4.19 9.58
N LEU A 71 14.98 3.90 8.43
CA LEU A 71 13.83 3.01 8.37
C LEU A 71 14.23 1.53 8.48
N ASN A 72 13.40 0.76 9.16
CA ASN A 72 13.59 -0.68 9.29
C ASN A 72 12.91 -1.41 8.10
N VAL A 73 13.62 -1.50 6.99
CA VAL A 73 13.24 -2.30 5.83
C VAL A 73 14.19 -3.49 5.69
N PRO A 74 13.82 -4.56 4.96
CA PRO A 74 14.71 -5.69 4.70
C PRO A 74 16.07 -5.24 4.17
N GLU A 75 17.14 -5.69 4.81
CA GLU A 75 18.51 -5.51 4.33
C GLU A 75 18.80 -6.49 3.22
N VAL A 76 19.38 -6.02 2.12
CA VAL A 76 19.88 -6.88 1.05
C VAL A 76 21.28 -7.36 1.45
N LEU A 77 21.37 -8.61 1.88
CA LEU A 77 22.61 -9.23 2.36
C LEU A 77 23.45 -9.77 1.20
N GLU A 78 22.78 -10.44 0.24
CA GLU A 78 23.41 -10.97 -0.98
C GLU A 78 22.44 -10.80 -2.16
N GLN A 79 22.98 -10.72 -3.38
CA GLN A 79 22.18 -10.51 -4.58
C GLN A 79 22.75 -11.23 -5.80
N ASP A 80 21.88 -11.76 -6.64
CA ASP A 80 22.18 -12.23 -7.99
C ASP A 80 21.13 -11.67 -8.97
N PRO A 81 21.33 -10.43 -9.49
CA PRO A 81 20.36 -9.79 -10.38
C PRO A 81 20.17 -10.55 -11.70
N VAL A 82 21.18 -11.33 -12.15
CA VAL A 82 21.10 -12.11 -13.40
C VAL A 82 20.13 -13.28 -13.24
N LYS A 83 20.15 -13.93 -12.07
CA LYS A 83 19.20 -14.98 -11.74
C LYS A 83 17.92 -14.42 -11.07
N GLY A 84 17.93 -13.16 -10.60
CA GLY A 84 16.82 -12.53 -9.89
C GLY A 84 16.63 -13.04 -8.46
N PHE A 85 17.70 -13.37 -7.75
CA PHE A 85 17.66 -13.77 -6.35
C PHE A 85 18.24 -12.69 -5.44
N LEU A 86 17.53 -12.41 -4.33
CA LEU A 86 18.05 -11.59 -3.24
C LEU A 86 17.96 -12.37 -1.92
N LEU A 87 19.01 -12.28 -1.11
CA LEU A 87 19.00 -12.73 0.29
C LEU A 87 18.76 -11.51 1.17
N LEU A 88 17.71 -11.57 1.96
CA LEU A 88 17.21 -10.45 2.77
C LEU A 88 17.23 -10.81 4.25
N SER A 89 17.37 -9.79 5.11
CA SER A 89 17.08 -9.94 6.54
C SER A 89 15.61 -10.31 6.76
N ASP A 90 15.33 -11.11 7.79
CA ASP A 90 13.98 -11.55 8.14
C ASP A 90 13.40 -10.63 9.24
N LEU A 91 12.37 -9.86 8.92
CA LEU A 91 11.67 -8.96 9.84
C LEU A 91 10.59 -9.68 10.68
N GLY A 92 10.60 -11.01 10.71
CA GLY A 92 9.68 -11.81 11.51
C GLY A 92 8.42 -12.28 10.78
N GLN A 93 7.39 -12.64 11.55
CA GLN A 93 6.19 -13.29 11.01
C GLN A 93 4.89 -12.58 11.39
N GLN A 94 4.95 -11.59 12.27
CA GLN A 94 3.76 -10.93 12.80
C GLN A 94 3.53 -9.60 12.09
N THR A 95 2.49 -9.55 11.27
CA THR A 95 2.03 -8.28 10.68
C THR A 95 1.23 -7.48 11.70
N TYR A 96 1.16 -6.17 11.52
CA TYR A 96 0.31 -5.31 12.32
C TYR A 96 -1.15 -5.74 12.26
N LEU A 97 -1.67 -6.15 11.09
CA LEU A 97 -3.05 -6.59 10.95
C LEU A 97 -3.42 -7.70 11.94
N GLY A 98 -2.52 -8.66 12.16
CA GLY A 98 -2.74 -9.76 13.11
C GLY A 98 -2.71 -9.35 14.59
N LEU A 99 -2.20 -8.15 14.89
CA LEU A 99 -2.01 -7.66 16.27
C LEU A 99 -2.91 -6.49 16.63
N LEU A 100 -3.46 -5.78 15.64
CA LEU A 100 -4.27 -4.58 15.84
C LEU A 100 -5.60 -4.93 16.51
N ASN A 101 -5.83 -4.27 17.63
CA ASN A 101 -7.08 -4.27 18.39
C ASN A 101 -7.15 -3.00 19.27
N ALA A 102 -8.24 -2.78 19.99
CA ALA A 102 -8.44 -1.57 20.79
C ALA A 102 -7.34 -1.32 21.86
N SER A 103 -6.65 -2.35 22.33
CA SER A 103 -5.59 -2.20 23.35
C SER A 103 -4.19 -1.99 22.76
N SER A 104 -3.97 -2.35 21.50
CA SER A 104 -2.66 -2.29 20.85
C SER A 104 -2.51 -1.15 19.85
N VAL A 105 -3.62 -0.62 19.33
CA VAL A 105 -3.63 0.31 18.19
C VAL A 105 -2.87 1.59 18.48
N GLU A 106 -3.02 2.20 19.65
CA GLU A 106 -2.37 3.47 19.98
C GLU A 106 -0.85 3.34 19.91
N ARG A 107 -0.29 2.26 20.45
CA ARG A 107 1.14 2.02 20.41
C ARG A 107 1.62 1.69 18.99
N LEU A 108 0.96 0.74 18.31
CA LEU A 108 1.38 0.31 16.98
C LEU A 108 1.27 1.43 15.93
N TYR A 109 0.18 2.21 15.97
CA TYR A 109 0.03 3.36 15.08
C TYR A 109 0.94 4.51 15.46
N GLY A 110 1.25 4.70 16.75
CA GLY A 110 2.29 5.65 17.18
C GLY A 110 3.66 5.33 16.56
N ASP A 111 4.08 4.06 16.65
CA ASP A 111 5.33 3.58 16.04
C ASP A 111 5.30 3.75 14.50
N ALA A 112 4.18 3.37 13.86
CA ALA A 112 4.03 3.51 12.40
C ALA A 112 4.04 4.98 11.95
N MET A 113 3.34 5.88 12.64
CA MET A 113 3.35 7.32 12.33
C MET A 113 4.73 7.94 12.54
N GLY A 114 5.48 7.48 13.54
CA GLY A 114 6.87 7.88 13.75
C GLY A 114 7.76 7.47 12.57
N ALA A 115 7.67 6.23 12.11
CA ALA A 115 8.42 5.75 10.95
C ALA A 115 7.98 6.44 9.64
N LEU A 116 6.68 6.71 9.48
CA LEU A 116 6.18 7.49 8.35
C LEU A 116 6.75 8.91 8.35
N MET A 117 6.91 9.53 9.51
CA MET A 117 7.54 10.85 9.62
C MET A 117 9.00 10.81 9.16
N VAL A 118 9.75 9.77 9.53
CA VAL A 118 11.12 9.56 9.04
C VAL A 118 11.15 9.43 7.51
N LEU A 119 10.23 8.64 6.93
CA LEU A 119 10.10 8.50 5.48
C LEU A 119 9.87 9.86 4.80
N GLN A 120 8.90 10.62 5.28
CA GLN A 120 8.50 11.89 4.66
C GLN A 120 9.57 12.97 4.79
N THR A 121 10.19 13.11 5.96
CA THR A 121 11.29 14.08 6.15
C THR A 121 12.56 13.68 5.39
N GLY A 122 12.77 12.39 5.16
CA GLY A 122 13.87 11.86 4.33
C GLY A 122 13.86 12.40 2.91
N SER A 123 12.67 12.74 2.35
CA SER A 123 12.52 13.29 1.00
C SER A 123 13.23 14.65 0.80
N TYR A 124 13.44 15.41 1.86
CA TYR A 124 14.13 16.70 1.76
C TYR A 124 15.62 16.57 1.42
N SER A 125 16.22 15.43 1.75
CA SER A 125 17.63 15.18 1.45
C SER A 125 17.88 14.79 -0.01
N ASP A 126 16.86 14.27 -0.69
CA ASP A 126 16.95 13.81 -2.08
C ASP A 126 15.55 13.80 -2.74
N PRO A 127 15.00 14.96 -3.13
CA PRO A 127 13.64 15.08 -3.63
C PRO A 127 13.46 14.38 -5.00
N ASP A 128 14.53 14.17 -5.75
CA ASP A 128 14.48 13.58 -7.09
C ASP A 128 14.74 12.06 -7.10
N PHE A 129 14.92 11.45 -5.92
CA PHE A 129 15.23 10.01 -5.80
C PHE A 129 14.10 9.11 -6.31
N LEU A 130 12.85 9.47 -6.05
CA LEU A 130 11.67 8.70 -6.42
C LEU A 130 10.90 9.36 -7.59
N PRO A 131 10.24 8.57 -8.45
CA PRO A 131 9.41 9.11 -9.52
C PRO A 131 8.22 9.89 -8.96
N GLN A 132 7.72 10.85 -9.75
CA GLN A 132 6.57 11.68 -9.38
C GLN A 132 5.28 10.88 -9.40
N TYR A 133 4.42 11.11 -8.40
CA TYR A 133 3.04 10.67 -8.41
C TYR A 133 2.20 11.73 -9.14
N ASP A 134 2.27 11.70 -10.45
CA ASP A 134 1.70 12.72 -11.31
C ASP A 134 0.20 12.54 -11.62
N ARG A 135 -0.42 13.54 -12.27
CA ARG A 135 -1.84 13.48 -12.66
C ARG A 135 -2.19 12.28 -13.54
N PRO A 136 -1.42 11.93 -14.59
CA PRO A 136 -1.68 10.74 -15.39
C PRO A 136 -1.74 9.45 -14.58
N LEU A 137 -0.82 9.26 -13.62
CA LEU A 137 -0.80 8.09 -12.76
C LEU A 137 -2.01 8.07 -11.81
N LEU A 138 -2.33 9.20 -11.18
CA LEU A 138 -3.51 9.33 -10.30
C LEU A 138 -4.81 8.98 -11.04
N LEU A 139 -5.02 9.51 -12.24
CA LEU A 139 -6.21 9.24 -13.06
C LEU A 139 -6.26 7.78 -13.52
N THR A 140 -5.12 7.22 -13.96
CA THR A 140 -5.01 5.82 -14.36
C THR A 140 -5.39 4.88 -13.20
N GLU A 141 -4.93 5.16 -12.00
CA GLU A 141 -5.24 4.34 -10.83
C GLU A 141 -6.73 4.41 -10.44
N MET A 142 -7.35 5.59 -10.51
CA MET A 142 -8.79 5.72 -10.25
C MET A 142 -9.65 5.08 -11.36
N SER A 143 -9.17 5.06 -12.60
CA SER A 143 -9.88 4.39 -13.69
C SER A 143 -10.07 2.89 -13.46
N LEU A 144 -9.22 2.27 -12.62
CA LEU A 144 -9.38 0.85 -12.24
C LEU A 144 -10.72 0.59 -11.56
N PHE A 145 -11.26 1.56 -10.79
CA PHE A 145 -12.58 1.47 -10.20
C PHE A 145 -13.67 1.33 -11.29
N ARG A 146 -13.65 2.22 -12.29
CA ARG A 146 -14.58 2.18 -13.41
C ARG A 146 -14.44 0.90 -14.22
N ASP A 147 -13.20 0.62 -14.69
CA ASP A 147 -12.94 -0.39 -15.72
C ASP A 147 -13.03 -1.81 -15.16
N TRP A 148 -12.44 -2.04 -13.98
CA TRP A 148 -12.36 -3.39 -13.41
C TRP A 148 -13.48 -3.71 -12.42
N LEU A 149 -13.88 -2.76 -11.59
CA LEU A 149 -14.94 -3.02 -10.62
C LEU A 149 -16.32 -2.79 -11.21
N LEU A 150 -16.63 -1.58 -11.71
CA LEU A 150 -17.99 -1.28 -12.16
C LEU A 150 -18.32 -2.01 -13.45
N GLN A 151 -17.51 -1.89 -14.48
CA GLN A 151 -17.82 -2.46 -15.80
C GLN A 151 -17.52 -3.97 -15.86
N LYS A 152 -16.27 -4.38 -15.54
CA LYS A 152 -15.88 -5.78 -15.73
C LYS A 152 -16.41 -6.73 -14.67
N HIS A 153 -16.37 -6.35 -13.39
CA HIS A 153 -16.75 -7.25 -12.30
C HIS A 153 -18.25 -7.24 -12.04
N LEU A 154 -18.84 -6.05 -11.95
CA LEU A 154 -20.27 -5.88 -11.70
C LEU A 154 -21.12 -5.88 -12.98
N GLY A 155 -20.49 -5.77 -14.16
CA GLY A 155 -21.20 -5.81 -15.45
C GLY A 155 -22.13 -4.60 -15.67
N LEU A 156 -21.80 -3.44 -15.08
CA LEU A 156 -22.66 -2.26 -15.19
C LEU A 156 -22.44 -1.54 -16.53
N ASP A 157 -23.53 -1.27 -17.23
CA ASP A 157 -23.57 -0.34 -18.36
C ASP A 157 -23.74 1.07 -17.82
N LEU A 158 -22.61 1.83 -17.74
CA LEU A 158 -22.61 3.18 -17.24
C LEU A 158 -23.16 4.15 -18.28
N THR A 159 -24.08 5.03 -17.87
CA THR A 159 -24.60 6.10 -18.72
C THR A 159 -23.52 7.18 -18.98
N ASP A 160 -23.70 7.97 -20.05
CA ASP A 160 -22.81 9.13 -20.33
C ASP A 160 -22.73 10.11 -19.16
N GLU A 161 -23.81 10.26 -18.40
CA GLU A 161 -23.84 11.09 -17.19
C GLU A 161 -22.98 10.50 -16.07
N GLN A 162 -23.13 9.20 -15.78
CA GLN A 162 -22.30 8.52 -14.78
C GLN A 162 -20.82 8.55 -15.15
N LEU A 163 -20.47 8.37 -16.43
CA LEU A 163 -19.09 8.47 -16.91
C LEU A 163 -18.54 9.89 -16.69
N ARG A 164 -19.33 10.94 -16.94
CA ARG A 164 -18.93 12.33 -16.64
C ARG A 164 -18.73 12.55 -15.15
N VAL A 165 -19.65 12.09 -14.31
CA VAL A 165 -19.54 12.20 -12.84
C VAL A 165 -18.23 11.54 -12.36
N LEU A 166 -17.91 10.34 -12.85
CA LEU A 166 -16.66 9.67 -12.50
C LEU A 166 -15.44 10.47 -12.96
N GLN A 167 -15.44 10.99 -14.20
CA GLN A 167 -14.32 11.78 -14.71
C GLN A 167 -14.12 13.07 -13.91
N ASP A 168 -15.20 13.82 -13.66
CA ASP A 168 -15.14 15.09 -12.91
C ASP A 168 -14.65 14.86 -11.48
N THR A 169 -15.10 13.77 -10.85
CA THR A 169 -14.65 13.38 -9.52
C THR A 169 -13.17 12.97 -9.52
N PHE A 170 -12.72 12.21 -10.52
CA PHE A 170 -11.29 11.83 -10.63
C PHE A 170 -10.40 13.07 -10.78
N GLU A 171 -10.81 14.05 -11.58
CA GLU A 171 -10.09 15.33 -11.73
C GLU A 171 -10.06 16.13 -10.43
N LEU A 172 -11.18 16.18 -9.69
CA LEU A 172 -11.24 16.83 -8.38
C LEU A 172 -10.26 16.16 -7.39
N LEU A 173 -10.29 14.83 -7.30
CA LEU A 173 -9.42 14.08 -6.39
C LEU A 173 -7.95 14.18 -6.79
N ALA A 174 -7.65 14.15 -8.09
CA ALA A 174 -6.28 14.36 -8.58
C ALA A 174 -5.78 15.78 -8.27
N SER A 175 -6.65 16.78 -8.37
CA SER A 175 -6.30 18.17 -8.02
C SER A 175 -6.04 18.32 -6.52
N ASN A 176 -6.87 17.72 -5.65
CA ASN A 176 -6.61 17.67 -4.20
C ASN A 176 -5.28 16.98 -3.87
N ALA A 177 -4.93 15.91 -4.58
CA ALA A 177 -3.66 15.23 -4.36
C ALA A 177 -2.45 16.12 -4.73
N LEU A 178 -2.56 16.84 -5.86
CA LEU A 178 -1.47 17.65 -6.40
C LEU A 178 -1.31 19.04 -5.75
N GLU A 179 -2.32 19.53 -5.03
CA GLU A 179 -2.20 20.77 -4.24
C GLU A 179 -1.44 20.57 -2.93
N GLN A 180 -1.34 19.33 -2.45
CA GLN A 180 -0.64 18.99 -1.23
C GLN A 180 0.89 19.10 -1.39
N PRO A 181 1.62 19.41 -0.33
CA PRO A 181 3.07 19.23 -0.32
C PRO A 181 3.45 17.80 -0.67
N SER A 182 4.52 17.66 -1.45
CA SER A 182 5.05 16.35 -1.84
C SER A 182 6.09 15.87 -0.83
N ALA A 183 6.01 14.58 -0.50
CA ALA A 183 7.00 13.84 0.30
C ALA A 183 7.20 12.45 -0.31
N TRP A 184 8.17 11.68 0.19
CA TRP A 184 8.24 10.27 -0.20
C TRP A 184 7.01 9.52 0.30
N VAL A 185 6.39 8.76 -0.59
CA VAL A 185 5.17 7.98 -0.38
C VAL A 185 5.49 6.52 -0.68
N HIS A 186 5.22 5.66 0.28
CA HIS A 186 5.39 4.21 0.17
C HIS A 186 4.35 3.58 -0.76
N ARG A 187 3.15 4.15 -0.85
CA ARG A 187 1.93 3.72 -1.57
C ARG A 187 1.14 2.59 -0.92
N ASP A 188 1.79 1.65 -0.27
CA ASP A 188 1.15 0.49 0.37
C ASP A 188 1.50 0.38 1.86
N TYR A 189 1.49 1.55 2.57
CA TYR A 189 1.81 1.70 3.99
C TYR A 189 0.64 1.31 4.87
N HIS A 190 0.26 0.06 4.85
CA HIS A 190 -0.91 -0.48 5.57
C HIS A 190 -0.54 -1.68 6.45
N SER A 191 -1.47 -2.11 7.29
CA SER A 191 -1.24 -3.10 8.35
C SER A 191 -0.73 -4.48 7.88
N ARG A 192 -0.91 -4.85 6.62
CA ARG A 192 -0.36 -6.10 6.05
C ARG A 192 1.13 -5.99 5.72
N ASN A 193 1.62 -4.78 5.43
CA ASN A 193 3.00 -4.51 5.03
C ASN A 193 3.86 -3.96 6.16
N LEU A 194 3.28 -3.79 7.36
CA LEU A 194 4.01 -3.42 8.56
C LEU A 194 4.19 -4.65 9.46
N MET A 195 5.46 -4.93 9.80
CA MET A 195 5.85 -6.06 10.64
C MET A 195 6.14 -5.60 12.05
N ARG A 196 5.68 -6.36 13.05
CA ARG A 196 6.06 -6.16 14.45
C ARG A 196 7.48 -6.69 14.65
N THR A 197 8.38 -5.80 14.99
CA THR A 197 9.77 -6.10 15.34
C THR A 197 10.04 -5.74 16.80
N ASP A 198 11.03 -6.39 17.43
CA ASP A 198 11.41 -6.09 18.81
C ASP A 198 12.24 -4.82 18.90
N GLU A 199 13.06 -4.57 17.88
CA GLU A 199 13.86 -3.36 17.73
C GLU A 199 13.43 -2.63 16.46
N HIS A 200 13.50 -1.28 16.46
CA HIS A 200 13.18 -0.42 15.32
C HIS A 200 11.79 -0.72 14.70
N ASN A 201 10.77 -0.88 15.53
CA ASN A 201 9.38 -1.12 15.09
C ASN A 201 8.80 0.13 14.41
N PRO A 202 8.10 -0.02 13.26
CA PRO A 202 7.81 -1.24 12.51
C PRO A 202 8.91 -1.65 11.54
N GLY A 203 8.95 -2.94 11.20
CA GLY A 203 9.54 -3.39 9.96
C GLY A 203 8.61 -3.07 8.78
N ILE A 204 9.15 -2.55 7.68
CA ILE A 204 8.35 -2.04 6.54
C ILE A 204 8.67 -2.89 5.30
N LEU A 205 7.63 -3.45 4.68
CA LEU A 205 7.71 -4.30 3.49
C LEU A 205 7.05 -3.62 2.29
N ASP A 206 7.34 -4.10 1.07
CA ASP A 206 6.64 -3.75 -0.18
C ASP A 206 6.78 -2.27 -0.59
N PHE A 207 8.01 -1.74 -0.49
CA PHE A 207 8.37 -0.32 -0.68
C PHE A 207 8.90 0.02 -2.09
N GLN A 208 9.13 -0.96 -2.96
CA GLN A 208 9.84 -0.76 -4.24
C GLN A 208 9.09 0.11 -5.25
N ASP A 209 7.78 0.28 -5.06
CA ASP A 209 6.92 1.13 -5.89
C ASP A 209 6.69 2.53 -5.28
N ALA A 210 7.55 2.93 -4.34
CA ALA A 210 7.50 4.24 -3.71
C ALA A 210 7.64 5.39 -4.73
N VAL A 211 7.02 6.53 -4.42
CA VAL A 211 6.96 7.71 -5.29
C VAL A 211 7.18 9.00 -4.49
N LEU A 212 7.42 10.13 -5.17
CA LEU A 212 7.27 11.45 -4.58
C LEU A 212 5.85 11.94 -4.83
N GLY A 213 5.06 12.13 -3.77
CA GLY A 213 3.63 12.40 -3.91
C GLY A 213 2.99 13.06 -2.67
N PRO A 214 1.66 13.10 -2.61
CA PRO A 214 0.92 13.85 -1.60
C PRO A 214 1.17 13.35 -0.19
N VAL A 215 1.49 14.27 0.71
CA VAL A 215 1.89 14.01 2.09
C VAL A 215 0.89 13.19 2.91
N THR A 216 -0.42 13.24 2.58
CA THR A 216 -1.44 12.49 3.31
C THR A 216 -1.67 11.06 2.81
N TYR A 217 -1.06 10.65 1.70
CA TYR A 217 -1.36 9.36 1.06
C TYR A 217 -1.13 8.15 1.99
N ASP A 218 0.06 8.04 2.56
CA ASP A 218 0.41 6.91 3.42
C ASP A 218 -0.28 6.97 4.79
N LEU A 219 -0.57 8.18 5.28
CA LEU A 219 -1.38 8.35 6.48
C LEU A 219 -2.80 7.79 6.26
N VAL A 220 -3.38 8.02 5.08
CA VAL A 220 -4.65 7.38 4.69
C VAL A 220 -4.50 5.86 4.62
N SER A 221 -3.43 5.37 4.00
CA SER A 221 -3.18 3.93 3.90
C SER A 221 -3.17 3.23 5.24
N LEU A 222 -2.60 3.89 6.26
CA LEU A 222 -2.51 3.41 7.63
C LEU A 222 -3.83 3.53 8.38
N LEU A 223 -4.44 4.71 8.40
CA LEU A 223 -5.57 5.04 9.29
C LEU A 223 -6.94 4.68 8.70
N LYS A 224 -7.06 4.60 7.38
CA LYS A 224 -8.24 4.11 6.63
C LYS A 224 -7.87 2.88 5.80
N ASP A 225 -7.24 1.91 6.45
CA ASP A 225 -6.82 0.65 5.87
C ASP A 225 -8.01 -0.14 5.32
N CYS A 226 -7.83 -0.80 4.17
CA CYS A 226 -8.86 -1.63 3.55
C CYS A 226 -9.18 -2.91 4.36
N TYR A 227 -8.33 -3.28 5.33
CA TYR A 227 -8.42 -4.55 6.06
C TYR A 227 -8.95 -4.41 7.49
N ILE A 228 -8.90 -3.20 8.07
CA ILE A 228 -9.37 -2.90 9.42
C ILE A 228 -10.04 -1.52 9.43
N ASN A 229 -11.04 -1.34 10.29
CA ASN A 229 -11.80 -0.09 10.39
C ASN A 229 -11.80 0.43 11.83
N TRP A 230 -11.69 1.75 11.97
CA TRP A 230 -11.72 2.47 13.24
C TRP A 230 -12.82 3.54 13.24
N PRO A 231 -13.36 3.91 14.43
CA PRO A 231 -14.33 5.00 14.53
C PRO A 231 -13.77 6.30 13.95
N ARG A 232 -14.60 7.05 13.23
CA ARG A 232 -14.23 8.31 12.59
C ARG A 232 -13.55 9.29 13.54
N GLU A 233 -14.10 9.49 14.73
CA GLU A 233 -13.56 10.39 15.76
C GLU A 233 -12.11 10.00 16.15
N GLN A 234 -11.84 8.71 16.29
CA GLN A 234 -10.50 8.22 16.61
C GLN A 234 -9.52 8.47 15.46
N VAL A 235 -9.96 8.24 14.21
CA VAL A 235 -9.15 8.54 13.02
C VAL A 235 -8.82 10.04 12.95
N GLU A 236 -9.80 10.91 13.17
CA GLU A 236 -9.58 12.37 13.17
C GLU A 236 -8.58 12.82 14.24
N ASN A 237 -8.64 12.22 15.42
CA ASN A 237 -7.68 12.51 16.49
C ASN A 237 -6.25 12.12 16.10
N TRP A 238 -6.06 10.96 15.45
CA TRP A 238 -4.74 10.56 14.94
C TRP A 238 -4.27 11.47 13.80
N VAL A 239 -5.16 11.89 12.88
CA VAL A 239 -4.84 12.82 11.78
C VAL A 239 -4.35 14.15 12.33
N LYS A 240 -5.04 14.73 13.33
CA LYS A 240 -4.63 15.98 14.00
C LYS A 240 -3.29 15.82 14.72
N GLY A 241 -3.11 14.68 15.42
CA GLY A 241 -1.83 14.35 16.05
C GLY A 241 -0.68 14.28 15.06
N TYR A 242 -0.92 13.66 13.90
CA TYR A 242 0.07 13.55 12.84
C TYR A 242 0.36 14.90 12.16
N GLN A 243 -0.65 15.74 11.91
CA GLN A 243 -0.45 17.10 11.42
C GLN A 243 0.46 17.91 12.35
N LYS A 244 0.21 17.85 13.66
CA LYS A 244 1.05 18.53 14.65
C LYS A 244 2.49 18.02 14.60
N LEU A 245 2.69 16.70 14.58
CA LEU A 245 4.00 16.07 14.44
C LEU A 245 4.70 16.53 13.13
N SER A 246 3.96 16.59 12.02
CA SER A 246 4.47 17.06 10.73
C SER A 246 5.01 18.47 10.80
N LEU A 247 4.27 19.40 11.41
CA LEU A 247 4.69 20.79 11.60
C LEU A 247 5.92 20.89 12.51
N GLU A 248 5.96 20.15 13.61
CA GLU A 248 7.08 20.10 14.55
C GLU A 248 8.34 19.49 13.91
N SER A 249 8.17 18.57 12.97
CA SER A 249 9.26 17.95 12.20
C SER A 249 9.72 18.77 10.99
N GLY A 250 9.09 19.91 10.73
CA GLY A 250 9.48 20.83 9.66
C GLY A 250 8.88 20.53 8.28
N LEU A 251 7.92 19.60 8.19
CA LEU A 251 7.16 19.39 6.95
C LEU A 251 6.31 20.63 6.64
N GLN A 252 6.30 21.04 5.38
CA GLN A 252 5.60 22.23 4.90
C GLN A 252 4.09 21.97 4.70
N VAL A 253 3.41 21.44 5.74
CA VAL A 253 1.97 21.20 5.70
C VAL A 253 1.19 22.42 6.16
N THR A 254 -0.11 22.49 5.80
CA THR A 254 -1.00 23.55 6.29
C THR A 254 -1.16 23.49 7.81
N LYS A 255 -1.33 24.67 8.44
CA LYS A 255 -1.66 24.81 9.87
C LYS A 255 -3.15 24.72 10.12
N ASP A 256 -3.99 24.84 9.08
CA ASP A 256 -5.44 24.71 9.20
C ASP A 256 -5.81 23.23 9.30
N GLU A 257 -6.35 22.83 10.46
CA GLU A 257 -6.79 21.45 10.71
C GLU A 257 -7.90 21.00 9.74
N LYS A 258 -8.79 21.92 9.31
CA LYS A 258 -9.88 21.58 8.40
C LYS A 258 -9.35 21.30 7.00
N GLU A 259 -8.41 22.13 6.54
CA GLU A 259 -7.75 21.93 5.25
C GLU A 259 -6.95 20.63 5.23
N TYR A 260 -6.19 20.35 6.30
CA TYR A 260 -5.43 19.11 6.40
C TYR A 260 -6.33 17.87 6.42
N LEU A 261 -7.46 17.94 7.16
CA LEU A 261 -8.44 16.87 7.20
C LEU A 261 -9.13 16.67 5.85
N ARG A 262 -9.41 17.77 5.12
CA ARG A 262 -9.93 17.72 3.75
C ARG A 262 -8.93 17.01 2.81
N TRP A 263 -7.66 17.37 2.86
CA TRP A 263 -6.62 16.68 2.08
C TRP A 263 -6.62 15.17 2.37
N PHE A 264 -6.65 14.80 3.64
CA PHE A 264 -6.68 13.41 4.07
C PHE A 264 -7.94 12.67 3.60
N ASP A 265 -9.11 13.26 3.72
CA ASP A 265 -10.37 12.62 3.35
C ASP A 265 -10.51 12.42 1.84
N LEU A 266 -10.19 13.45 1.05
CA LEU A 266 -10.24 13.36 -0.41
C LEU A 266 -9.13 12.43 -0.96
N MET A 267 -7.93 12.45 -0.35
CA MET A 267 -6.91 11.47 -0.67
C MET A 267 -7.39 10.04 -0.34
N GLY A 268 -8.16 9.90 0.75
CA GLY A 268 -8.83 8.65 1.10
C GLY A 268 -9.78 8.17 0.01
N ALA A 269 -10.60 9.05 -0.53
CA ALA A 269 -11.50 8.72 -1.64
C ALA A 269 -10.72 8.23 -2.87
N GLN A 270 -9.65 8.95 -3.28
CA GLN A 270 -8.77 8.53 -4.39
C GLN A 270 -8.22 7.12 -4.16
N ARG A 271 -7.59 6.89 -2.99
CA ARG A 271 -6.97 5.61 -2.65
C ARG A 271 -7.97 4.47 -2.58
N HIS A 272 -9.17 4.71 -2.07
CA HIS A 272 -10.20 3.67 -1.96
C HIS A 272 -10.81 3.31 -3.33
N LEU A 273 -10.98 4.27 -4.24
CA LEU A 273 -11.33 3.97 -5.64
C LEU A 273 -10.26 3.08 -6.29
N LYS A 274 -8.99 3.48 -6.20
CA LYS A 274 -7.86 2.66 -6.68
C LYS A 274 -7.90 1.25 -6.10
N ALA A 275 -7.96 1.12 -4.77
CA ALA A 275 -7.90 -0.17 -4.08
C ALA A 275 -9.07 -1.10 -4.46
N ALA A 276 -10.30 -0.58 -4.51
CA ALA A 276 -11.46 -1.34 -4.92
C ALA A 276 -11.33 -1.86 -6.37
N GLY A 277 -10.81 -1.02 -7.28
CA GLY A 277 -10.51 -1.42 -8.65
C GLY A 277 -9.39 -2.47 -8.75
N ILE A 278 -8.33 -2.33 -7.94
CA ILE A 278 -7.24 -3.32 -7.85
C ILE A 278 -7.77 -4.67 -7.35
N PHE A 279 -8.63 -4.71 -6.33
CA PHE A 279 -9.18 -5.95 -5.80
C PHE A 279 -10.00 -6.71 -6.85
N ALA A 280 -10.81 -6.01 -7.64
CA ALA A 280 -11.51 -6.59 -8.77
C ALA A 280 -10.54 -7.10 -9.86
N ARG A 281 -9.50 -6.31 -10.19
CA ARG A 281 -8.46 -6.70 -11.16
C ARG A 281 -7.70 -7.96 -10.72
N LEU A 282 -7.31 -8.06 -9.44
CA LEU A 282 -6.63 -9.23 -8.88
C LEU A 282 -7.48 -10.51 -9.02
N TYR A 283 -8.79 -10.39 -8.85
CA TYR A 283 -9.68 -11.52 -9.11
C TYR A 283 -9.68 -11.91 -10.59
N HIS A 284 -9.90 -10.98 -11.50
CA HIS A 284 -10.07 -11.29 -12.92
C HIS A 284 -8.77 -11.63 -13.65
N ARG A 285 -7.65 -11.04 -13.26
CA ARG A 285 -6.35 -11.24 -13.89
C ARG A 285 -5.58 -12.39 -13.24
N ASP A 286 -5.60 -12.47 -11.90
CA ASP A 286 -4.69 -13.31 -11.13
C ASP A 286 -5.42 -14.44 -10.36
N GLY A 287 -6.76 -14.54 -10.48
CA GLY A 287 -7.57 -15.56 -9.82
C GLY A 287 -7.68 -15.39 -8.29
N LYS A 288 -7.31 -14.22 -7.74
CA LYS A 288 -7.26 -13.97 -6.29
C LYS A 288 -8.58 -13.45 -5.75
N ALA A 289 -9.57 -14.34 -5.55
CA ALA A 289 -10.91 -13.98 -5.08
C ALA A 289 -10.97 -13.43 -3.64
N GLY A 290 -9.97 -13.70 -2.80
CA GLY A 290 -9.99 -13.32 -1.38
C GLY A 290 -10.11 -11.82 -1.13
N TYR A 291 -9.65 -10.97 -2.06
CA TYR A 291 -9.72 -9.52 -1.94
C TYR A 291 -11.11 -8.92 -2.20
N LEU A 292 -12.00 -9.66 -2.87
CA LEU A 292 -13.35 -9.16 -3.17
C LEU A 292 -14.17 -8.86 -1.91
N ALA A 293 -13.95 -9.60 -0.83
CA ALA A 293 -14.62 -9.38 0.46
C ALA A 293 -14.28 -8.05 1.13
N ASP A 294 -13.15 -7.42 0.76
CA ASP A 294 -12.71 -6.15 1.32
C ASP A 294 -13.28 -4.92 0.55
N ILE A 295 -13.87 -5.14 -0.66
CA ILE A 295 -14.42 -4.05 -1.49
C ILE A 295 -15.53 -3.27 -0.78
N PRO A 296 -16.56 -3.90 -0.16
CA PRO A 296 -17.64 -3.14 0.48
C PRO A 296 -17.13 -2.21 1.60
N ARG A 297 -16.17 -2.67 2.42
CA ARG A 297 -15.53 -1.83 3.43
C ARG A 297 -14.78 -0.66 2.81
N THR A 298 -14.02 -0.94 1.75
CA THR A 298 -13.19 0.04 1.06
C THR A 298 -14.04 1.16 0.45
N VAL A 299 -15.11 0.85 -0.25
CA VAL A 299 -16.02 1.87 -0.82
C VAL A 299 -16.86 2.56 0.26
N GLY A 300 -17.16 1.86 1.36
CA GLY A 300 -17.89 2.42 2.50
C GLY A 300 -17.20 3.63 3.14
N TYR A 301 -15.88 3.75 3.07
CA TYR A 301 -15.16 4.96 3.48
C TYR A 301 -15.54 6.19 2.64
N ILE A 302 -15.84 6.01 1.35
CA ILE A 302 -16.25 7.10 0.46
C ILE A 302 -17.66 7.54 0.81
N SER A 303 -18.61 6.60 1.01
CA SER A 303 -20.00 6.90 1.39
C SER A 303 -20.10 7.68 2.72
N GLN A 304 -19.16 7.47 3.65
CA GLN A 304 -19.10 8.24 4.92
C GLN A 304 -18.78 9.74 4.73
N LEU A 305 -18.33 10.16 3.54
CA LEU A 305 -17.97 11.55 3.26
C LEU A 305 -19.14 12.39 2.75
N ARG A 306 -20.33 11.82 2.56
CA ARG A 306 -21.51 12.46 1.97
C ARG A 306 -21.84 13.83 2.59
N ASP A 307 -21.96 13.87 3.91
CA ASP A 307 -22.36 15.08 4.63
C ASP A 307 -21.20 16.06 4.86
N LEU A 308 -19.97 15.62 4.62
CA LEU A 308 -18.77 16.43 4.82
C LEU A 308 -18.32 17.14 3.55
N TYR A 309 -18.49 16.50 2.40
CA TYR A 309 -17.99 16.98 1.10
C TYR A 309 -19.08 16.85 0.03
N PRO A 310 -19.97 17.87 -0.10
CA PRO A 310 -21.09 17.85 -1.07
C PRO A 310 -20.65 17.60 -2.52
N GLU A 311 -19.43 18.00 -2.88
CA GLU A 311 -18.85 17.75 -4.20
C GLU A 311 -18.65 16.27 -4.52
N LEU A 312 -18.61 15.38 -3.53
CA LEU A 312 -18.55 13.92 -3.73
C LEU A 312 -19.95 13.29 -3.84
N THR A 313 -21.02 14.03 -3.58
CA THR A 313 -22.40 13.49 -3.60
C THR A 313 -22.72 12.74 -4.91
N PRO A 314 -22.40 13.23 -6.13
CA PRO A 314 -22.71 12.49 -7.36
C PRO A 314 -21.99 11.14 -7.45
N LEU A 315 -20.73 11.05 -7.04
CA LEU A 315 -20.00 9.78 -6.95
C LEU A 315 -20.64 8.85 -5.92
N ILE A 316 -21.01 9.38 -4.74
CA ILE A 316 -21.59 8.60 -3.65
C ILE A 316 -22.97 8.05 -4.05
N GLU A 317 -23.75 8.78 -4.83
CA GLU A 317 -25.02 8.28 -5.39
C GLU A 317 -24.81 7.09 -6.32
N ILE A 318 -23.77 7.12 -7.15
CA ILE A 318 -23.39 5.93 -7.96
C ILE A 318 -23.02 4.77 -7.05
N ILE A 319 -22.16 4.98 -6.05
CA ILE A 319 -21.72 3.94 -5.12
C ILE A 319 -22.92 3.35 -4.35
N ASP A 320 -23.81 4.16 -3.82
CA ASP A 320 -24.94 3.72 -3.00
C ASP A 320 -26.05 3.05 -3.84
N SER A 321 -26.07 3.24 -5.16
CA SER A 321 -26.97 2.54 -6.07
C SER A 321 -26.58 1.07 -6.33
N ILE A 322 -25.37 0.66 -5.92
CA ILE A 322 -24.81 -0.66 -6.20
C ILE A 322 -25.18 -1.65 -5.09
N ASP A 323 -25.67 -2.84 -5.49
CA ASP A 323 -25.82 -3.98 -4.56
C ASP A 323 -24.44 -4.61 -4.28
N TRP A 324 -23.79 -4.15 -3.22
CA TRP A 324 -22.48 -4.63 -2.80
C TRP A 324 -22.47 -6.10 -2.35
N THR A 325 -23.64 -6.74 -2.12
CA THR A 325 -23.71 -8.17 -1.82
C THR A 325 -23.39 -9.04 -3.05
N ALA A 326 -23.53 -8.47 -4.25
CA ALA A 326 -23.16 -9.13 -5.50
C ALA A 326 -21.66 -9.27 -5.74
N VAL A 327 -20.85 -8.40 -5.11
CA VAL A 327 -19.40 -8.32 -5.33
C VAL A 327 -18.67 -9.62 -4.99
N THR A 328 -19.11 -10.32 -3.95
CA THR A 328 -18.49 -11.59 -3.53
C THR A 328 -19.01 -12.80 -4.31
N ARG A 329 -20.01 -12.62 -5.19
CA ARG A 329 -20.52 -13.70 -6.04
C ARG A 329 -19.51 -14.00 -7.14
N VAL A 330 -18.68 -15.00 -6.88
CA VAL A 330 -17.75 -15.54 -7.88
C VAL A 330 -18.60 -16.24 -8.93
N SER A 331 -18.69 -15.70 -10.15
CA SER A 331 -19.23 -16.45 -11.29
C SER A 331 -18.34 -17.67 -11.46
N ARG A 332 -18.88 -18.87 -11.19
CA ARG A 332 -18.20 -20.09 -11.59
C ARG A 332 -18.10 -19.99 -13.11
N ALA A 333 -16.89 -19.70 -13.61
CA ALA A 333 -16.62 -19.79 -15.01
C ALA A 333 -16.96 -21.22 -15.44
N SER A 334 -17.98 -21.32 -16.33
CA SER A 334 -18.39 -22.55 -17.02
C SER A 334 -17.29 -23.04 -17.96
#